data_aef8d3d500fb11861a45e7fb4754830f
#
_entry.id   aef8d3d500fb11861a45e7fb4754830f
#
_cell.length_a   1.000
_cell.length_b   1.000
_cell.length_c   1.000
_cell.angle_alpha   90.00
_cell.angle_beta   90.00
_cell.angle_gamma   90.00
#
_symmetry.space_group_name_H-M   'P 1'
#
loop_
_entity.id
_entity.type
_entity.pdbx_description
1 polymer ?
#
loop_
_entity_poly.entity_id
_entity_poly.type
_entity_poly.pdbx_seq_one_letter_code
_entity_poly.pdbx_strand_id
1 'polypeptide(L)'
;MNLYRSVCVSFLLILAASPCFALHAWSNQILVDDDKVECPAASFTSIQAAVNAASPGDQIIVCKGIYKEQVVIRKPLSIDAASGAILMPSAMQANSTSLFDGSPLAVALLVTDTTDVTIEGLIVDGSNSGITECAPDLFGIAFQNASGSIQRITVRNFKLGVGLSGCQSGTGIFVQSGGGQTSKVSIGNSSVHDFQKNGITANEAGTEVFVRSNVVTGSGPTAGAAQNGIQVGFGAAGRIRLNTVTNTVRLPCKAVETCTAVATGILVTQSDDVSVTENIAGVSQVPIFVHGHSAQVHDNSAFSAFVFDGIRLEGSQNDARGNTIFNGAESGIFIDGDNNVVGNNTITDAAIGILKTTTSSGNVIQNNSIFNSPIRLQDPPGRSIASLVSPAR
;
A
#
# COMPACT_ATOMS: atom_id res chain seq x y z
N MET A 1 -87.81 11.88 27.23
CA MET A 1 -86.76 10.89 27.53
C MET A 1 -86.20 10.40 26.23
N ASN A 2 -85.27 11.19 25.65
CA ASN A 2 -84.64 10.92 24.37
C ASN A 2 -83.13 10.91 24.58
N LEU A 3 -82.51 9.76 24.31
CA LEU A 3 -81.10 9.56 24.30
C LEU A 3 -80.54 10.03 22.90
N TYR A 4 -79.68 11.01 22.93
CA TYR A 4 -78.79 11.32 21.75
C TYR A 4 -77.50 10.55 21.88
N ARG A 5 -77.25 9.67 20.92
CA ARG A 5 -75.97 9.02 20.72
C ARG A 5 -75.06 9.95 19.83
N SER A 6 -73.96 10.43 20.42
CA SER A 6 -72.93 11.08 19.64
C SER A 6 -72.10 10.01 18.92
N VAL A 7 -71.97 10.16 17.58
CA VAL A 7 -71.11 9.38 16.76
C VAL A 7 -69.80 10.23 16.52
N CYS A 8 -68.69 9.81 17.14
CA CYS A 8 -67.35 10.36 16.79
C CYS A 8 -66.88 9.75 15.49
N VAL A 9 -66.77 10.57 14.45
CA VAL A 9 -66.11 10.20 13.19
C VAL A 9 -64.62 10.55 13.33
N SER A 10 -63.76 9.53 13.46
CA SER A 10 -62.31 9.70 13.43
C SER A 10 -61.85 9.85 11.96
N PHE A 11 -61.37 10.99 11.60
CA PHE A 11 -60.66 11.20 10.35
C PHE A 11 -59.24 10.64 10.44
N LEU A 12 -58.96 9.56 9.75
CA LEU A 12 -57.63 9.02 9.57
C LEU A 12 -56.92 9.85 8.49
N LEU A 13 -55.97 10.70 8.88
CA LEU A 13 -55.04 11.34 7.93
C LEU A 13 -54.03 10.27 7.46
N ILE A 14 -54.17 9.81 6.24
CA ILE A 14 -53.16 9.01 5.52
C ILE A 14 -52.12 9.98 5.00
N LEU A 15 -50.98 10.08 5.67
CA LEU A 15 -49.76 10.70 5.10
C LEU A 15 -49.26 9.78 3.98
N ALA A 16 -49.48 10.16 2.75
CA ALA A 16 -48.83 9.55 1.60
C ALA A 16 -47.34 9.92 1.64
N ALA A 17 -46.47 8.99 2.11
CA ALA A 17 -45.05 9.09 1.92
C ALA A 17 -44.79 8.91 0.42
N SER A 18 -44.53 9.99 -0.28
CA SER A 18 -44.00 9.93 -1.65
C SER A 18 -42.64 9.25 -1.62
N PRO A 19 -42.42 8.15 -2.36
CA PRO A 19 -41.09 7.60 -2.50
C PRO A 19 -40.26 8.64 -3.24
N CYS A 20 -39.26 9.20 -2.55
CA CYS A 20 -38.21 9.99 -3.16
C CYS A 20 -37.39 9.01 -4.03
N PHE A 21 -37.76 8.88 -5.30
CA PHE A 21 -36.90 8.22 -6.26
C PHE A 21 -35.65 9.08 -6.38
N ALA A 22 -34.57 8.65 -5.76
CA ALA A 22 -33.24 9.17 -6.07
C ALA A 22 -33.03 8.93 -7.57
N LEU A 23 -33.14 9.97 -8.36
CA LEU A 23 -32.68 9.95 -9.73
C LEU A 23 -31.20 9.62 -9.68
N HIS A 24 -30.84 8.38 -10.01
CA HIS A 24 -29.47 8.05 -10.35
C HIS A 24 -29.13 8.91 -11.57
N ALA A 25 -28.43 10.02 -11.34
CA ALA A 25 -27.85 10.77 -12.43
C ALA A 25 -26.94 9.77 -13.18
N TRP A 26 -27.22 9.53 -14.44
CA TRP A 26 -26.36 8.73 -15.30
C TRP A 26 -25.01 9.44 -15.32
N SER A 27 -23.94 8.76 -14.93
CA SER A 27 -22.59 9.29 -15.06
C SER A 27 -22.35 9.59 -16.54
N ASN A 28 -21.98 10.83 -16.85
CA ASN A 28 -21.61 11.18 -18.21
C ASN A 28 -20.28 10.51 -18.55
N GLN A 29 -20.16 9.96 -19.77
CA GLN A 29 -18.92 9.38 -20.25
C GLN A 29 -18.16 10.41 -21.09
N ILE A 30 -16.92 10.66 -20.71
CA ILE A 30 -16.00 11.58 -21.38
C ILE A 30 -14.87 10.77 -22.00
N LEU A 31 -14.77 10.76 -23.31
CA LEU A 31 -13.71 10.07 -24.03
C LEU A 31 -12.46 10.93 -24.15
N VAL A 32 -11.31 10.32 -23.89
CA VAL A 32 -9.97 10.94 -24.03
C VAL A 32 -9.11 10.07 -24.92
N ASP A 33 -8.46 10.70 -25.91
CA ASP A 33 -7.51 10.02 -26.81
C ASP A 33 -6.43 11.01 -27.24
N ASP A 34 -5.17 10.71 -27.00
CA ASP A 34 -4.06 11.65 -27.16
C ASP A 34 -3.87 12.13 -28.60
N ASP A 35 -4.20 11.32 -29.60
CA ASP A 35 -4.08 11.66 -31.03
C ASP A 35 -5.39 11.45 -31.82
N LYS A 36 -6.44 10.94 -31.18
CA LYS A 36 -7.75 10.62 -31.76
C LYS A 36 -7.74 9.53 -32.84
N VAL A 37 -6.76 8.62 -32.78
CA VAL A 37 -6.66 7.48 -33.72
C VAL A 37 -7.51 6.31 -33.24
N GLU A 38 -7.37 5.90 -32.00
CA GLU A 38 -8.11 4.79 -31.40
C GLU A 38 -9.57 5.15 -31.08
N CYS A 39 -9.79 6.40 -30.68
CA CYS A 39 -11.11 6.94 -30.35
C CYS A 39 -11.37 8.28 -31.10
N PRO A 40 -11.69 8.25 -32.40
CA PRO A 40 -11.87 9.48 -33.19
C PRO A 40 -12.96 10.43 -32.66
N ALA A 41 -13.92 9.92 -31.87
CA ALA A 41 -14.96 10.70 -31.21
C ALA A 41 -14.53 11.33 -29.88
N ALA A 42 -13.27 11.15 -29.45
CA ALA A 42 -12.78 11.70 -28.19
C ALA A 42 -12.90 13.22 -28.15
N SER A 43 -13.50 13.73 -27.09
CA SER A 43 -13.67 15.17 -26.88
C SER A 43 -12.39 15.86 -26.41
N PHE A 44 -11.50 15.11 -25.77
CA PHE A 44 -10.24 15.60 -25.18
C PHE A 44 -9.05 14.78 -25.65
N THR A 45 -7.89 15.42 -25.71
CA THR A 45 -6.59 14.78 -25.96
C THR A 45 -5.71 14.73 -24.71
N SER A 46 -6.21 15.20 -23.58
CA SER A 46 -5.53 15.28 -22.28
C SER A 46 -6.47 14.75 -21.20
N ILE A 47 -5.96 13.85 -20.35
CA ILE A 47 -6.71 13.34 -19.19
C ILE A 47 -7.03 14.49 -18.24
N GLN A 48 -6.09 15.41 -17.98
CA GLN A 48 -6.32 16.56 -17.10
C GLN A 48 -7.42 17.47 -17.63
N ALA A 49 -7.47 17.70 -18.94
CA ALA A 49 -8.53 18.51 -19.55
C ALA A 49 -9.91 17.86 -19.37
N ALA A 50 -10.01 16.56 -19.53
CA ALA A 50 -11.23 15.80 -19.26
C ALA A 50 -11.61 15.84 -17.77
N VAL A 51 -10.65 15.64 -16.85
CA VAL A 51 -10.85 15.78 -15.41
C VAL A 51 -11.40 17.16 -15.05
N ASN A 52 -10.86 18.22 -15.66
CA ASN A 52 -11.32 19.58 -15.39
C ASN A 52 -12.77 19.81 -15.87
N ALA A 53 -13.13 19.26 -17.03
CA ALA A 53 -14.46 19.38 -17.63
C ALA A 53 -15.53 18.49 -16.98
N ALA A 54 -15.11 17.38 -16.37
CA ALA A 54 -16.00 16.41 -15.73
C ALA A 54 -16.79 17.03 -14.57
N SER A 55 -18.03 16.62 -14.42
CA SER A 55 -18.84 16.83 -13.21
C SER A 55 -18.56 15.74 -12.18
N PRO A 56 -18.81 16.00 -10.88
CA PRO A 56 -18.72 14.94 -9.86
C PRO A 56 -19.58 13.72 -10.24
N GLY A 57 -18.95 12.53 -10.21
CA GLY A 57 -19.57 11.26 -10.58
C GLY A 57 -19.43 10.86 -12.05
N ASP A 58 -18.85 11.70 -12.91
CA ASP A 58 -18.61 11.35 -14.30
C ASP A 58 -17.53 10.25 -14.46
N GLN A 59 -17.61 9.55 -15.58
CA GLN A 59 -16.63 8.55 -15.99
C GLN A 59 -15.76 9.07 -17.13
N ILE A 60 -14.45 9.00 -16.96
CA ILE A 60 -13.46 9.31 -18.00
C ILE A 60 -12.97 8.00 -18.60
N ILE A 61 -13.23 7.79 -19.88
CA ILE A 61 -12.75 6.66 -20.66
C ILE A 61 -11.46 7.08 -21.35
N VAL A 62 -10.34 6.50 -20.94
CA VAL A 62 -9.02 6.81 -21.50
C VAL A 62 -8.67 5.76 -22.55
N CYS A 63 -8.62 6.16 -23.80
CA CYS A 63 -8.27 5.30 -24.93
C CYS A 63 -6.76 4.98 -24.90
N LYS A 64 -6.35 3.97 -25.65
CA LYS A 64 -4.94 3.62 -25.77
C LYS A 64 -4.16 4.83 -26.30
N GLY A 65 -2.97 5.09 -25.71
CA GLY A 65 -2.13 6.23 -26.06
C GLY A 65 -1.10 6.56 -24.99
N ILE A 66 -0.30 7.61 -25.20
CA ILE A 66 0.73 8.06 -24.25
C ILE A 66 0.45 9.50 -23.82
N TYR A 67 -0.07 9.65 -22.63
CA TYR A 67 -0.46 10.91 -22.02
C TYR A 67 0.71 11.51 -21.23
N LYS A 68 1.34 12.56 -21.77
CA LYS A 68 2.58 13.16 -21.24
C LYS A 68 2.27 14.29 -20.27
N GLU A 69 1.52 14.00 -19.21
CA GLU A 69 1.03 15.01 -18.26
C GLU A 69 1.04 14.50 -16.83
N GLN A 70 1.03 15.39 -15.84
CA GLN A 70 0.63 15.11 -14.46
C GLN A 70 -0.86 15.36 -14.32
N VAL A 71 -1.56 14.48 -13.61
CA VAL A 71 -3.03 14.57 -13.44
C VAL A 71 -3.36 14.82 -11.97
N VAL A 72 -4.23 15.79 -11.71
CA VAL A 72 -4.75 16.13 -10.37
C VAL A 72 -6.26 16.00 -10.33
N ILE A 73 -6.77 15.17 -9.42
CA ILE A 73 -8.19 14.90 -9.22
C ILE A 73 -8.64 15.45 -7.86
N ARG A 74 -9.64 16.34 -7.86
CA ARG A 74 -10.20 16.98 -6.66
C ARG A 74 -11.73 16.87 -6.56
N LYS A 75 -12.29 15.89 -7.24
CA LYS A 75 -13.74 15.62 -7.24
C LYS A 75 -14.00 14.13 -7.42
N PRO A 76 -15.14 13.60 -6.96
CA PRO A 76 -15.54 12.23 -7.25
C PRO A 76 -15.63 12.00 -8.75
N LEU A 77 -14.94 10.99 -9.27
CA LEU A 77 -15.02 10.54 -10.66
C LEU A 77 -14.37 9.16 -10.83
N SER A 78 -14.59 8.54 -11.97
CA SER A 78 -13.89 7.33 -12.35
C SER A 78 -13.04 7.53 -13.60
N ILE A 79 -11.83 6.94 -13.59
CA ILE A 79 -10.98 6.76 -14.77
C ILE A 79 -11.01 5.28 -15.12
N ASP A 80 -11.45 4.96 -16.33
CA ASP A 80 -11.45 3.62 -16.89
C ASP A 80 -10.59 3.64 -18.17
N ALA A 81 -9.42 3.01 -18.08
CA ALA A 81 -8.42 3.09 -19.12
C ALA A 81 -8.36 1.80 -19.94
N ALA A 82 -8.38 1.96 -21.25
CA ALA A 82 -8.19 0.86 -22.19
C ALA A 82 -6.78 0.27 -22.07
N SER A 83 -6.63 -1.00 -22.44
CA SER A 83 -5.33 -1.65 -22.49
C SER A 83 -4.35 -0.85 -23.36
N GLY A 84 -3.20 -0.49 -22.79
CA GLY A 84 -2.18 0.33 -23.46
C GLY A 84 -2.36 1.83 -23.30
N ALA A 85 -3.28 2.30 -22.48
CA ALA A 85 -3.33 3.70 -22.04
C ALA A 85 -2.22 3.93 -21.00
N ILE A 86 -1.29 4.85 -21.27
CA ILE A 86 -0.09 5.10 -20.46
C ILE A 86 -0.04 6.58 -20.05
N LEU A 87 -0.14 6.85 -18.76
CA LEU A 87 0.20 8.15 -18.19
C LEU A 87 1.71 8.17 -17.93
N MET A 88 2.44 8.93 -18.73
CA MET A 88 3.90 9.01 -18.69
C MET A 88 4.35 10.47 -18.71
N PRO A 89 4.30 11.17 -17.56
CA PRO A 89 4.71 12.57 -17.49
C PRO A 89 6.15 12.76 -17.95
N SER A 90 6.38 13.85 -18.65
CA SER A 90 7.73 14.32 -19.00
C SER A 90 8.03 15.60 -18.23
N ALA A 91 9.18 15.66 -17.55
CA ALA A 91 9.58 16.82 -16.75
C ALA A 91 8.56 17.14 -15.61
N MET A 92 8.36 16.18 -14.72
CA MET A 92 7.47 16.33 -13.54
C MET A 92 7.92 17.49 -12.66
N GLN A 93 6.95 18.19 -12.11
CA GLN A 93 7.13 19.28 -11.16
C GLN A 93 6.44 18.93 -9.84
N ALA A 94 6.88 19.57 -8.75
CA ALA A 94 6.15 19.49 -7.49
C ALA A 94 4.72 20.00 -7.68
N ASN A 95 3.74 19.15 -7.41
CA ASN A 95 2.31 19.46 -7.51
C ASN A 95 1.54 19.17 -6.22
N SER A 96 2.27 18.74 -5.18
CA SER A 96 1.77 18.56 -3.82
C SER A 96 2.89 18.72 -2.80
N THR A 97 2.53 18.58 -1.54
CA THR A 97 3.48 18.52 -0.41
C THR A 97 3.10 17.34 0.50
N SER A 98 4.09 16.81 1.20
CA SER A 98 3.87 15.82 2.26
C SER A 98 2.99 16.43 3.36
N LEU A 99 1.95 15.71 3.75
CA LEU A 99 1.05 16.14 4.83
C LEU A 99 1.69 16.00 6.21
N PHE A 100 2.86 15.38 6.28
CA PHE A 100 3.63 15.23 7.51
C PHE A 100 4.56 16.41 7.77
N ASP A 101 5.42 16.79 6.83
CA ASP A 101 6.50 17.75 7.01
C ASP A 101 6.53 18.90 5.99
N GLY A 102 5.60 18.88 5.02
CA GLY A 102 5.51 19.90 3.99
C GLY A 102 6.56 19.80 2.87
N SER A 103 7.35 18.72 2.82
CA SER A 103 8.32 18.51 1.74
C SER A 103 7.63 18.43 0.36
N PRO A 104 8.27 18.92 -0.71
CA PRO A 104 7.66 18.96 -2.03
C PRO A 104 7.56 17.57 -2.66
N LEU A 105 6.40 17.25 -3.23
CA LEU A 105 6.12 15.99 -3.91
C LEU A 105 5.80 16.21 -5.39
N ALA A 106 6.43 15.44 -6.27
CA ALA A 106 6.11 15.34 -7.68
C ALA A 106 5.33 14.04 -7.93
N VAL A 107 4.04 14.16 -8.18
CA VAL A 107 3.11 13.04 -8.31
C VAL A 107 2.58 12.96 -9.73
N ALA A 108 2.67 11.79 -10.37
CA ALA A 108 2.15 11.61 -11.73
C ALA A 108 0.61 11.66 -11.76
N LEU A 109 -0.07 10.99 -10.81
CA LEU A 109 -1.51 11.04 -10.65
C LEU A 109 -1.85 11.31 -9.18
N LEU A 110 -2.29 12.52 -8.88
CA LEU A 110 -2.66 12.98 -7.54
C LEU A 110 -4.18 13.00 -7.38
N VAL A 111 -4.66 12.34 -6.33
CA VAL A 111 -6.03 12.45 -5.84
C VAL A 111 -5.97 13.14 -4.48
N THR A 112 -6.64 14.26 -4.32
CA THR A 112 -6.57 15.02 -3.08
C THR A 112 -7.90 15.67 -2.71
N ASP A 113 -8.17 15.71 -1.40
CA ASP A 113 -9.31 16.38 -0.78
C ASP A 113 -10.67 15.99 -1.40
N THR A 114 -10.84 14.69 -1.70
CA THR A 114 -12.07 14.17 -2.32
C THR A 114 -12.30 12.70 -1.95
N THR A 115 -13.49 12.21 -2.24
CA THR A 115 -13.86 10.80 -2.05
C THR A 115 -14.36 10.20 -3.36
N ASP A 116 -14.60 8.89 -3.35
CA ASP A 116 -15.26 8.16 -4.44
C ASP A 116 -14.55 8.29 -5.80
N VAL A 117 -13.20 8.24 -5.77
CA VAL A 117 -12.39 8.19 -6.99
C VAL A 117 -12.02 6.75 -7.29
N THR A 118 -12.30 6.30 -8.51
CA THR A 118 -11.89 4.99 -9.01
C THR A 118 -10.91 5.15 -10.16
N ILE A 119 -9.78 4.43 -10.10
CA ILE A 119 -8.78 4.41 -11.17
C ILE A 119 -8.58 2.95 -11.59
N GLU A 120 -8.81 2.66 -12.86
CA GLU A 120 -8.78 1.32 -13.38
C GLU A 120 -8.08 1.23 -14.74
N GLY A 121 -7.31 0.15 -14.96
CA GLY A 121 -6.72 -0.19 -16.26
C GLY A 121 -5.51 0.61 -16.70
N LEU A 122 -5.18 1.71 -16.02
CA LEU A 122 -4.12 2.64 -16.44
C LEU A 122 -2.72 2.09 -16.16
N ILE A 123 -1.78 2.38 -17.07
CA ILE A 123 -0.35 2.25 -16.81
C ILE A 123 0.18 3.63 -16.39
N VAL A 124 0.83 3.72 -15.24
CA VAL A 124 1.50 4.95 -14.77
C VAL A 124 3.00 4.71 -14.78
N ASP A 125 3.72 5.43 -15.63
CA ASP A 125 5.12 5.19 -15.95
C ASP A 125 6.00 6.41 -15.68
N GLY A 126 6.95 6.28 -14.77
CA GLY A 126 7.86 7.34 -14.33
C GLY A 126 9.13 7.49 -15.16
N SER A 127 9.29 6.75 -16.29
CA SER A 127 10.53 6.69 -17.08
C SER A 127 11.09 8.05 -17.48
N ASN A 128 10.24 9.04 -17.68
CA ASN A 128 10.60 10.37 -18.17
C ASN A 128 10.34 11.48 -17.14
N SER A 129 10.39 11.17 -15.85
CA SER A 129 10.08 12.14 -14.77
C SER A 129 10.87 13.44 -14.86
N GLY A 130 12.09 13.40 -15.36
CA GLY A 130 12.96 14.57 -15.46
C GLY A 130 13.50 15.07 -14.11
N ILE A 131 13.26 14.34 -13.01
CA ILE A 131 13.77 14.68 -11.68
C ILE A 131 15.27 14.36 -11.60
N THR A 132 16.07 15.39 -11.33
CA THR A 132 17.54 15.31 -11.34
C THR A 132 18.17 15.53 -9.96
N GLU A 133 17.35 15.64 -8.93
CA GLU A 133 17.76 15.84 -7.53
C GLU A 133 16.92 14.93 -6.61
N CYS A 134 17.28 14.83 -5.32
CA CYS A 134 16.49 14.06 -4.36
C CYS A 134 15.11 14.66 -4.05
N ALA A 135 14.96 15.96 -4.27
CA ALA A 135 13.68 16.67 -4.12
C ALA A 135 13.30 17.39 -5.44
N PRO A 136 11.99 17.46 -5.76
CA PRO A 136 10.85 16.92 -5.05
C PRO A 136 10.84 15.38 -5.04
N ASP A 137 10.22 14.79 -4.01
CA ASP A 137 10.06 13.34 -3.94
C ASP A 137 9.13 12.83 -5.03
N LEU A 138 9.53 11.76 -5.70
CA LEU A 138 8.89 11.22 -6.89
C LEU A 138 7.85 10.14 -6.52
N PHE A 139 6.61 10.33 -6.96
CA PHE A 139 5.51 9.40 -6.73
C PHE A 139 4.74 9.06 -8.01
N GLY A 140 4.30 7.79 -8.12
CA GLY A 140 3.42 7.36 -9.20
C GLY A 140 2.00 7.84 -8.98
N ILE A 141 1.31 7.26 -8.03
CA ILE A 141 -0.04 7.66 -7.64
C ILE A 141 -0.03 8.07 -6.17
N ALA A 142 -0.68 9.17 -5.85
CA ALA A 142 -0.89 9.57 -4.47
C ALA A 142 -2.37 9.88 -4.18
N PHE A 143 -2.85 9.39 -3.03
CA PHE A 143 -4.11 9.78 -2.41
C PHE A 143 -3.78 10.55 -1.13
N GLN A 144 -4.11 11.82 -1.09
CA GLN A 144 -3.89 12.69 0.07
C GLN A 144 -5.20 13.27 0.57
N ASN A 145 -5.59 12.96 1.81
CA ASN A 145 -6.90 13.33 2.34
C ASN A 145 -8.04 12.93 1.38
N ALA A 146 -7.90 11.75 0.78
CA ALA A 146 -8.78 11.31 -0.29
C ALA A 146 -9.08 9.81 -0.20
N SER A 147 -10.25 9.40 -0.69
CA SER A 147 -10.70 8.02 -0.63
C SER A 147 -11.13 7.49 -1.99
N GLY A 148 -10.97 6.18 -2.19
CA GLY A 148 -11.35 5.57 -3.45
C GLY A 148 -10.76 4.19 -3.69
N SER A 149 -10.58 3.83 -4.94
CA SER A 149 -10.02 2.53 -5.34
C SER A 149 -9.10 2.61 -6.55
N ILE A 150 -8.10 1.75 -6.53
CA ILE A 150 -7.12 1.52 -7.59
C ILE A 150 -7.22 0.04 -7.97
N GLN A 151 -7.54 -0.26 -9.22
CA GLN A 151 -7.76 -1.62 -9.69
C GLN A 151 -7.11 -1.88 -11.05
N ARG A 152 -6.50 -3.05 -11.22
CA ARG A 152 -5.95 -3.53 -12.50
C ARG A 152 -5.01 -2.53 -13.19
N ILE A 153 -4.18 -1.83 -12.43
CA ILE A 153 -3.21 -0.87 -12.96
C ILE A 153 -1.79 -1.45 -12.96
N THR A 154 -0.92 -0.82 -13.71
CA THR A 154 0.53 -1.02 -13.62
C THR A 154 1.19 0.30 -13.25
N VAL A 155 1.98 0.30 -12.16
CA VAL A 155 2.82 1.46 -11.76
C VAL A 155 4.27 1.05 -11.84
N ARG A 156 5.07 1.78 -12.61
CA ARG A 156 6.45 1.38 -12.89
C ARG A 156 7.42 2.53 -13.12
N ASN A 157 8.72 2.22 -13.01
CA ASN A 157 9.83 3.13 -13.35
C ASN A 157 9.88 4.42 -12.51
N PHE A 158 9.38 4.37 -11.28
CA PHE A 158 9.53 5.50 -10.35
C PHE A 158 10.89 5.44 -9.67
N LYS A 159 11.92 5.81 -10.44
CA LYS A 159 13.33 5.84 -10.04
C LYS A 159 13.96 7.18 -10.45
N LEU A 160 14.83 7.68 -9.61
CA LEU A 160 15.68 8.83 -9.96
C LEU A 160 16.84 8.41 -10.85
N GLY A 161 17.46 9.38 -11.49
CA GLY A 161 18.57 9.16 -12.40
C GLY A 161 19.85 8.61 -11.74
N VAL A 162 20.85 8.38 -12.55
CA VAL A 162 22.16 7.87 -12.11
C VAL A 162 22.77 8.80 -11.06
N GLY A 163 23.33 8.21 -9.98
CA GLY A 163 23.90 8.94 -8.84
C GLY A 163 22.91 9.28 -7.72
N LEU A 164 21.60 9.14 -7.96
CA LEU A 164 20.55 9.47 -6.99
C LEU A 164 19.89 8.24 -6.36
N SER A 165 20.43 7.06 -6.60
CA SER A 165 19.84 5.80 -6.09
C SER A 165 19.74 5.72 -4.56
N GLY A 166 20.52 6.53 -3.83
CA GLY A 166 20.48 6.63 -2.36
C GLY A 166 19.37 7.53 -1.82
N CYS A 167 18.74 8.37 -2.65
CA CYS A 167 17.62 9.22 -2.23
C CYS A 167 16.43 8.38 -1.77
N GLN A 168 15.76 8.83 -0.71
CA GLN A 168 14.57 8.14 -0.16
C GLN A 168 13.29 8.49 -0.93
N SER A 169 13.36 8.50 -2.22
CA SER A 169 12.38 8.94 -3.21
C SER A 169 12.10 7.83 -4.21
N GLY A 170 11.02 7.92 -4.98
CA GLY A 170 10.62 6.93 -5.98
C GLY A 170 9.68 5.86 -5.41
N THR A 171 8.47 6.27 -5.07
CA THR A 171 7.39 5.41 -4.55
C THR A 171 6.31 5.19 -5.62
N GLY A 172 5.87 3.94 -5.78
CA GLY A 172 4.83 3.60 -6.75
C GLY A 172 3.48 4.18 -6.38
N ILE A 173 2.88 3.74 -5.25
CA ILE A 173 1.58 4.20 -4.77
C ILE A 173 1.73 4.70 -3.33
N PHE A 174 1.16 5.88 -3.05
CA PHE A 174 1.22 6.52 -1.75
C PHE A 174 -0.17 6.94 -1.26
N VAL A 175 -0.51 6.61 -0.03
CA VAL A 175 -1.74 7.04 0.64
C VAL A 175 -1.37 7.72 1.95
N GLN A 176 -1.82 8.95 2.11
CA GLN A 176 -1.47 9.76 3.29
C GLN A 176 -2.66 10.58 3.77
N SER A 177 -2.87 10.62 5.07
CA SER A 177 -3.81 11.54 5.72
C SER A 177 -3.06 12.57 6.55
N GLY A 178 -3.66 13.74 6.73
CA GLY A 178 -3.11 14.79 7.56
C GLY A 178 -4.15 15.81 7.98
N GLY A 179 -3.81 16.67 8.93
CA GLY A 179 -4.70 17.73 9.39
C GLY A 179 -6.03 17.22 10.00
N GLY A 180 -6.05 16.00 10.54
CA GLY A 180 -7.26 15.39 11.09
C GLY A 180 -8.25 14.84 10.03
N GLN A 181 -7.87 14.85 8.76
CA GLN A 181 -8.64 14.24 7.67
C GLN A 181 -8.39 12.73 7.58
N THR A 182 -9.15 12.06 6.73
CA THR A 182 -9.03 10.61 6.55
C THR A 182 -8.89 10.22 5.08
N SER A 183 -8.17 9.13 4.85
CA SER A 183 -8.06 8.48 3.54
C SER A 183 -8.40 7.01 3.68
N LYS A 184 -9.31 6.52 2.82
CA LYS A 184 -9.65 5.10 2.77
C LYS A 184 -9.52 4.60 1.34
N VAL A 185 -8.50 3.78 1.07
CA VAL A 185 -8.16 3.37 -0.29
C VAL A 185 -8.05 1.86 -0.43
N SER A 186 -8.74 1.30 -1.42
CA SER A 186 -8.60 -0.08 -1.84
C SER A 186 -7.65 -0.18 -3.02
N ILE A 187 -6.61 -1.02 -2.92
CA ILE A 187 -5.61 -1.24 -3.97
C ILE A 187 -5.61 -2.73 -4.32
N GLY A 188 -6.02 -3.07 -5.53
CA GLY A 188 -6.20 -4.48 -5.89
C GLY A 188 -5.84 -4.85 -7.32
N ASN A 189 -5.48 -6.14 -7.50
CA ASN A 189 -5.23 -6.76 -8.80
C ASN A 189 -4.24 -5.98 -9.69
N SER A 190 -3.28 -5.32 -9.07
CA SER A 190 -2.38 -4.36 -9.70
C SER A 190 -0.93 -4.85 -9.65
N SER A 191 -0.09 -4.32 -10.56
CA SER A 191 1.34 -4.58 -10.61
C SER A 191 2.11 -3.31 -10.28
N VAL A 192 3.04 -3.39 -9.32
CA VAL A 192 3.91 -2.27 -8.95
C VAL A 192 5.36 -2.76 -8.99
N HIS A 193 6.15 -2.19 -9.87
CA HIS A 193 7.54 -2.62 -10.04
C HIS A 193 8.46 -1.49 -10.47
N ASP A 194 9.76 -1.73 -10.41
CA ASP A 194 10.76 -0.73 -10.80
C ASP A 194 10.64 0.60 -10.02
N PHE A 195 10.35 0.51 -8.75
CA PHE A 195 10.41 1.64 -7.82
C PHE A 195 11.80 1.75 -7.16
N GLN A 196 12.18 2.96 -6.70
CA GLN A 196 13.46 3.16 -6.02
C GLN A 196 13.35 2.92 -4.52
N LYS A 197 12.29 3.44 -3.89
CA LYS A 197 12.13 3.39 -2.44
C LYS A 197 11.02 2.43 -2.01
N ASN A 198 9.78 2.67 -2.35
CA ASN A 198 8.66 1.85 -1.90
C ASN A 198 7.72 1.48 -3.06
N GLY A 199 7.13 0.27 -3.00
CA GLY A 199 6.10 -0.12 -3.93
C GLY A 199 4.76 0.53 -3.61
N ILE A 200 4.15 0.14 -2.47
CA ILE A 200 2.89 0.68 -1.95
C ILE A 200 3.12 1.16 -0.53
N THR A 201 2.72 2.38 -0.23
CA THR A 201 2.90 2.99 1.10
C THR A 201 1.61 3.61 1.59
N ALA A 202 1.25 3.32 2.84
CA ALA A 202 0.18 3.97 3.57
C ALA A 202 0.71 4.52 4.89
N ASN A 203 0.64 5.82 5.09
CA ASN A 203 1.22 6.48 6.24
C ASN A 203 0.21 7.41 6.93
N GLU A 204 0.49 7.67 8.19
CA GLU A 204 -0.14 8.61 9.11
C GLU A 204 -1.52 8.17 9.61
N ALA A 205 -1.81 8.60 10.82
CA ALA A 205 -3.11 8.39 11.45
C ALA A 205 -4.26 8.97 10.62
N GLY A 206 -5.36 8.24 10.52
CA GLY A 206 -6.49 8.56 9.64
C GLY A 206 -6.41 7.89 8.26
N THR A 207 -5.27 7.29 7.91
CA THR A 207 -5.11 6.48 6.69
C THR A 207 -5.54 5.04 6.94
N GLU A 208 -6.41 4.50 6.09
CA GLU A 208 -6.82 3.09 6.07
C GLU A 208 -6.65 2.52 4.65
N VAL A 209 -5.95 1.39 4.52
CA VAL A 209 -5.77 0.73 3.22
C VAL A 209 -6.21 -0.73 3.21
N PHE A 210 -6.76 -1.15 2.06
CA PHE A 210 -7.03 -2.54 1.73
C PHE A 210 -6.18 -2.93 0.52
N VAL A 211 -5.04 -3.56 0.75
CA VAL A 211 -4.08 -3.95 -0.29
C VAL A 211 -4.25 -5.44 -0.57
N ARG A 212 -4.84 -5.78 -1.73
CA ARG A 212 -5.21 -7.17 -2.02
C ARG A 212 -4.87 -7.60 -3.43
N SER A 213 -4.33 -8.83 -3.56
CA SER A 213 -4.09 -9.49 -4.85
C SER A 213 -3.18 -8.69 -5.79
N ASN A 214 -2.20 -7.97 -5.25
CA ASN A 214 -1.23 -7.23 -6.05
C ASN A 214 0.07 -8.02 -6.22
N VAL A 215 0.79 -7.73 -7.29
CA VAL A 215 2.17 -8.16 -7.51
C VAL A 215 3.08 -6.96 -7.33
N VAL A 216 3.93 -6.99 -6.31
CA VAL A 216 4.88 -5.92 -6.00
C VAL A 216 6.30 -6.47 -6.10
N THR A 217 7.08 -5.96 -7.05
CA THR A 217 8.42 -6.46 -7.32
C THR A 217 9.46 -5.35 -7.20
N GLY A 218 10.34 -5.47 -6.22
CA GLY A 218 11.48 -4.56 -6.07
C GLY A 218 12.47 -4.66 -7.23
N SER A 219 13.45 -3.78 -7.25
CA SER A 219 14.47 -3.74 -8.31
C SER A 219 15.55 -4.81 -8.19
N GLY A 220 15.42 -5.74 -7.24
CA GLY A 220 16.42 -6.75 -6.93
C GLY A 220 17.57 -6.21 -6.10
N PRO A 221 18.70 -6.91 -6.01
CA PRO A 221 19.83 -6.43 -5.23
C PRO A 221 20.30 -5.06 -5.70
N THR A 222 20.17 -4.03 -4.85
CA THR A 222 20.54 -2.65 -5.13
C THR A 222 21.42 -2.07 -4.02
N ALA A 223 22.37 -1.23 -4.38
CA ALA A 223 23.20 -0.47 -3.43
C ALA A 223 22.56 0.86 -3.01
N GLY A 224 21.42 1.20 -3.59
CA GLY A 224 20.70 2.45 -3.34
C GLY A 224 19.85 2.45 -2.06
N ALA A 225 18.71 3.09 -2.13
CA ALA A 225 17.73 3.11 -1.02
C ALA A 225 17.29 1.68 -0.67
N ALA A 226 17.13 1.41 0.61
CA ALA A 226 16.53 0.16 1.07
C ALA A 226 15.04 0.18 0.74
N GLN A 227 14.61 -0.80 -0.05
CA GLN A 227 13.26 -0.87 -0.58
C GLN A 227 12.31 -1.53 0.42
N ASN A 228 11.06 -1.03 0.49
CA ASN A 228 9.96 -1.75 1.10
C ASN A 228 8.90 -2.03 0.02
N GLY A 229 8.48 -3.29 -0.11
CA GLY A 229 7.48 -3.65 -1.11
C GLY A 229 6.12 -3.04 -0.79
N ILE A 230 5.56 -3.37 0.38
CA ILE A 230 4.33 -2.78 0.93
C ILE A 230 4.63 -2.26 2.34
N GLN A 231 4.31 -1.02 2.60
CA GLN A 231 4.46 -0.38 3.91
C GLN A 231 3.13 0.13 4.44
N VAL A 232 2.82 -0.16 5.71
CA VAL A 232 1.78 0.50 6.50
C VAL A 232 2.46 1.06 7.75
N GLY A 233 2.42 2.38 7.94
CA GLY A 233 3.22 3.00 8.98
C GLY A 233 2.65 4.28 9.60
N PHE A 234 3.25 4.67 10.72
CA PHE A 234 3.03 5.96 11.39
C PHE A 234 1.58 6.21 11.81
N GLY A 235 0.92 5.15 12.33
CA GLY A 235 -0.46 5.21 12.78
C GLY A 235 -1.49 4.92 11.69
N ALA A 236 -1.08 4.55 10.46
CA ALA A 236 -2.00 4.09 9.45
C ALA A 236 -2.57 2.71 9.81
N ALA A 237 -3.82 2.45 9.43
CA ALA A 237 -4.46 1.14 9.52
C ALA A 237 -4.40 0.41 8.18
N GLY A 238 -4.33 -0.93 8.21
CA GLY A 238 -4.23 -1.66 6.95
C GLY A 238 -4.63 -3.13 7.04
N ARG A 239 -5.10 -3.62 5.90
CA ARG A 239 -5.27 -5.06 5.63
C ARG A 239 -4.51 -5.40 4.36
N ILE A 240 -3.46 -6.21 4.50
CA ILE A 240 -2.56 -6.62 3.42
C ILE A 240 -2.82 -8.11 3.18
N ARG A 241 -3.47 -8.46 2.08
CA ARG A 241 -3.93 -9.84 1.87
C ARG A 241 -3.72 -10.33 0.43
N LEU A 242 -3.31 -11.61 0.27
CA LEU A 242 -3.19 -12.26 -1.04
C LEU A 242 -2.23 -11.55 -2.01
N ASN A 243 -1.25 -10.79 -1.53
CA ASN A 243 -0.27 -10.15 -2.39
C ASN A 243 0.95 -11.04 -2.59
N THR A 244 1.61 -10.88 -3.74
CA THR A 244 2.95 -11.41 -4.00
C THR A 244 3.94 -10.27 -3.95
N VAL A 245 4.88 -10.31 -2.99
CA VAL A 245 5.86 -9.23 -2.75
C VAL A 245 7.26 -9.83 -2.77
N THR A 246 8.08 -9.44 -3.73
CA THR A 246 9.40 -10.05 -3.92
C THR A 246 10.47 -9.06 -4.34
N ASN A 247 11.71 -9.53 -4.23
CA ASN A 247 12.88 -8.90 -4.84
C ASN A 247 13.24 -7.52 -4.25
N THR A 248 13.02 -7.37 -2.93
CA THR A 248 13.43 -6.19 -2.16
C THR A 248 14.72 -6.51 -1.39
N VAL A 249 15.85 -6.46 -2.06
CA VAL A 249 17.17 -6.77 -1.49
C VAL A 249 18.10 -5.58 -1.62
N ARG A 250 18.74 -5.21 -0.52
CA ARG A 250 19.77 -4.16 -0.51
C ARG A 250 21.17 -4.75 -0.33
N LEU A 251 22.11 -4.33 -1.15
CA LEU A 251 23.54 -4.55 -0.95
C LEU A 251 24.19 -3.22 -0.51
N PRO A 252 25.17 -3.21 0.36
CA PRO A 252 26.04 -4.31 0.81
C PRO A 252 25.65 -4.92 2.17
N CYS A 253 24.40 -5.13 2.48
CA CYS A 253 23.98 -5.85 3.69
C CYS A 253 24.22 -7.37 3.50
N LYS A 254 25.33 -7.88 4.01
CA LYS A 254 25.74 -9.29 3.87
C LYS A 254 25.70 -10.08 5.19
N ALA A 255 25.71 -9.40 6.32
CA ALA A 255 25.63 -9.96 7.65
C ALA A 255 24.91 -8.97 8.58
N VAL A 256 24.26 -9.50 9.61
CA VAL A 256 23.48 -8.72 10.57
C VAL A 256 24.27 -7.54 11.14
N GLU A 257 25.56 -7.76 11.47
CA GLU A 257 26.42 -6.77 12.11
C GLU A 257 26.88 -5.65 11.18
N THR A 258 26.82 -5.87 9.89
CA THR A 258 27.34 -4.93 8.87
C THR A 258 26.24 -4.18 8.11
N CYS A 259 24.98 -4.52 8.36
CA CYS A 259 23.86 -3.86 7.72
C CYS A 259 23.66 -2.44 8.26
N THR A 260 23.66 -1.46 7.38
CA THR A 260 23.35 -0.06 7.69
C THR A 260 21.92 0.34 7.33
N ALA A 261 21.24 -0.46 6.51
CA ALA A 261 19.82 -0.36 6.20
C ALA A 261 19.30 -1.72 5.72
N VAL A 262 18.03 -1.98 5.96
CA VAL A 262 17.35 -3.25 5.70
C VAL A 262 16.18 -3.02 4.77
N ALA A 263 16.08 -3.83 3.72
CA ALA A 263 14.97 -3.85 2.80
C ALA A 263 13.94 -4.91 3.23
N THR A 264 12.67 -4.61 3.07
CA THR A 264 11.59 -5.49 3.52
C THR A 264 10.60 -5.81 2.39
N GLY A 265 10.02 -6.99 2.42
CA GLY A 265 8.88 -7.31 1.56
C GLY A 265 7.64 -6.55 2.03
N ILE A 266 7.11 -6.89 3.19
CA ILE A 266 5.99 -6.22 3.84
C ILE A 266 6.48 -5.62 5.16
N LEU A 267 6.28 -4.33 5.35
CA LEU A 267 6.65 -3.57 6.52
C LEU A 267 5.41 -3.00 7.22
N VAL A 268 5.24 -3.35 8.48
CA VAL A 268 4.35 -2.65 9.40
C VAL A 268 5.25 -1.91 10.39
N THR A 269 5.14 -0.57 10.48
CA THR A 269 6.00 0.21 11.37
C THR A 269 5.24 1.31 12.09
N GLN A 270 5.36 1.37 13.41
CA GLN A 270 4.66 2.37 14.24
C GLN A 270 3.16 2.43 13.95
N SER A 271 2.57 1.26 13.67
CA SER A 271 1.14 1.07 13.38
C SER A 271 0.66 -0.17 14.09
N ASP A 272 -0.51 -0.08 14.69
CA ASP A 272 -1.11 -1.16 15.47
C ASP A 272 -2.31 -1.78 14.75
N ASP A 273 -2.71 -2.98 15.16
CA ASP A 273 -3.88 -3.70 14.65
C ASP A 273 -3.87 -3.97 13.12
N VAL A 274 -2.69 -3.96 12.49
CA VAL A 274 -2.56 -4.24 11.06
C VAL A 274 -2.68 -5.74 10.80
N SER A 275 -3.45 -6.10 9.76
CA SER A 275 -3.62 -7.48 9.32
C SER A 275 -2.78 -7.78 8.09
N VAL A 276 -1.90 -8.79 8.17
CA VAL A 276 -1.01 -9.28 7.10
C VAL A 276 -1.33 -10.76 6.90
N THR A 277 -2.15 -11.09 5.91
CA THR A 277 -2.69 -12.45 5.77
C THR A 277 -2.61 -13.00 4.36
N GLU A 278 -2.31 -14.30 4.25
CA GLU A 278 -2.32 -15.03 2.96
C GLU A 278 -1.42 -14.40 1.88
N ASN A 279 -0.34 -13.72 2.27
CA ASN A 279 0.60 -13.13 1.31
C ASN A 279 1.74 -14.11 1.01
N ILE A 280 2.34 -13.93 -0.17
CA ILE A 280 3.60 -14.55 -0.56
C ILE A 280 4.66 -13.45 -0.54
N ALA A 281 5.59 -13.51 0.41
CA ALA A 281 6.65 -12.51 0.55
C ALA A 281 8.03 -13.19 0.56
N GLY A 282 8.97 -12.69 -0.23
CA GLY A 282 10.28 -13.33 -0.26
C GLY A 282 11.30 -12.65 -1.16
N VAL A 283 12.47 -13.27 -1.25
CA VAL A 283 13.64 -12.66 -1.92
C VAL A 283 13.86 -11.25 -1.36
N SER A 284 13.94 -11.14 -0.04
CA SER A 284 14.06 -9.90 0.74
C SER A 284 15.10 -10.11 1.85
N GLN A 285 15.55 -9.01 2.47
CA GLN A 285 16.32 -9.16 3.71
C GLN A 285 15.43 -9.58 4.88
N VAL A 286 14.21 -9.04 4.95
CA VAL A 286 13.13 -9.50 5.82
C VAL A 286 11.83 -9.56 5.01
N PRO A 287 11.32 -10.72 4.63
CA PRO A 287 10.05 -10.85 3.90
C PRO A 287 8.86 -10.17 4.58
N ILE A 288 8.67 -10.38 5.90
CA ILE A 288 7.60 -9.73 6.67
C ILE A 288 8.19 -9.17 7.98
N PHE A 289 8.12 -7.86 8.14
CA PHE A 289 8.58 -7.18 9.34
C PHE A 289 7.46 -6.37 9.99
N VAL A 290 7.19 -6.66 11.26
CA VAL A 290 6.25 -5.93 12.11
C VAL A 290 7.02 -5.25 13.23
N HIS A 291 7.03 -3.91 13.21
CA HIS A 291 7.48 -3.03 14.28
C HIS A 291 6.28 -2.20 14.77
N GLY A 292 5.36 -2.89 15.43
CA GLY A 292 4.09 -2.38 15.93
C GLY A 292 3.43 -3.39 16.87
N HIS A 293 2.23 -3.09 17.34
CA HIS A 293 1.53 -3.91 18.31
C HIS A 293 0.24 -4.51 17.73
N SER A 294 -0.21 -5.62 18.31
CA SER A 294 -1.52 -6.25 18.01
C SER A 294 -1.71 -6.63 16.54
N ALA A 295 -0.64 -6.76 15.76
CA ALA A 295 -0.75 -7.17 14.36
C ALA A 295 -1.11 -8.65 14.23
N GLN A 296 -1.90 -8.97 13.21
CA GLN A 296 -2.25 -10.34 12.81
C GLN A 296 -1.42 -10.75 11.59
N VAL A 297 -0.52 -11.72 11.74
CA VAL A 297 0.35 -12.22 10.69
C VAL A 297 0.00 -13.69 10.45
N HIS A 298 -1.02 -13.94 9.62
CA HIS A 298 -1.59 -15.27 9.48
C HIS A 298 -1.48 -15.82 8.06
N ASP A 299 -1.21 -17.12 7.96
CA ASP A 299 -1.31 -17.90 6.73
C ASP A 299 -0.44 -17.36 5.57
N ASN A 300 0.65 -16.65 5.90
CA ASN A 300 1.57 -16.14 4.89
C ASN A 300 2.61 -17.19 4.50
N SER A 301 3.14 -17.07 3.29
CA SER A 301 4.32 -17.77 2.83
C SER A 301 5.51 -16.80 2.78
N ALA A 302 6.47 -16.96 3.69
CA ALA A 302 7.68 -16.15 3.75
C ALA A 302 8.89 -17.01 3.32
N PHE A 303 9.66 -16.56 2.31
CA PHE A 303 10.74 -17.38 1.76
C PHE A 303 11.98 -16.56 1.38
N SER A 304 13.13 -17.23 1.41
CA SER A 304 14.42 -16.66 0.99
C SER A 304 14.72 -15.31 1.62
N ALA A 305 14.71 -15.26 2.96
CA ALA A 305 15.28 -14.14 3.71
C ALA A 305 16.81 -14.15 3.56
N PHE A 306 17.40 -13.06 3.10
CA PHE A 306 18.83 -13.06 2.72
C PHE A 306 19.80 -12.89 3.89
N VAL A 307 19.43 -12.20 4.93
CA VAL A 307 20.35 -11.90 6.06
C VAL A 307 19.67 -12.11 7.40
N PHE A 308 18.39 -11.80 7.46
CA PHE A 308 17.61 -11.81 8.68
C PHE A 308 16.56 -12.93 8.68
N ASP A 309 15.38 -12.65 9.12
CA ASP A 309 14.35 -13.59 9.47
C ASP A 309 13.28 -13.69 8.39
N GLY A 310 12.61 -14.81 8.33
CA GLY A 310 11.44 -14.95 7.46
C GLY A 310 10.28 -14.04 7.89
N ILE A 311 9.97 -14.07 9.20
CA ILE A 311 9.03 -13.15 9.85
C ILE A 311 9.72 -12.56 11.07
N ARG A 312 9.68 -11.23 11.20
CA ARG A 312 10.26 -10.52 12.33
C ARG A 312 9.19 -9.69 13.06
N LEU A 313 9.06 -9.92 14.36
CA LEU A 313 8.13 -9.24 15.26
C LEU A 313 8.94 -8.44 16.29
N GLU A 314 8.96 -7.11 16.13
CA GLU A 314 9.50 -6.17 17.11
C GLU A 314 8.35 -5.33 17.66
N GLY A 315 7.75 -5.82 18.74
CA GLY A 315 6.56 -5.23 19.37
C GLY A 315 5.76 -6.28 20.10
N SER A 316 4.70 -5.87 20.75
CA SER A 316 3.97 -6.73 21.71
C SER A 316 2.56 -7.08 21.19
N GLN A 317 2.00 -8.18 21.74
CA GLN A 317 0.65 -8.63 21.45
C GLN A 317 0.39 -9.02 19.99
N ASN A 318 1.43 -9.23 19.19
CA ASN A 318 1.30 -9.70 17.82
C ASN A 318 0.94 -11.19 17.78
N ASP A 319 0.16 -11.57 16.80
CA ASP A 319 -0.28 -12.95 16.61
C ASP A 319 0.21 -13.46 15.23
N ALA A 320 1.20 -14.38 15.24
CA ALA A 320 1.76 -15.01 14.04
C ALA A 320 1.39 -16.49 14.00
N ARG A 321 0.41 -16.84 13.16
CA ARG A 321 -0.11 -18.21 13.07
C ARG A 321 -0.27 -18.71 11.63
N GLY A 322 -0.12 -20.04 11.48
CA GLY A 322 -0.39 -20.70 10.20
C GLY A 322 0.59 -20.34 9.09
N ASN A 323 1.66 -19.61 9.38
CA ASN A 323 2.60 -19.18 8.35
C ASN A 323 3.52 -20.34 7.94
N THR A 324 3.89 -20.34 6.66
CA THR A 324 4.92 -21.24 6.11
C THR A 324 6.16 -20.42 5.82
N ILE A 325 7.27 -20.76 6.50
CA ILE A 325 8.54 -20.07 6.36
C ILE A 325 9.57 -21.03 5.78
N PHE A 326 10.26 -20.60 4.74
CA PHE A 326 11.31 -21.38 4.10
C PHE A 326 12.58 -20.56 3.89
N ASN A 327 13.72 -21.09 4.32
CA ASN A 327 15.04 -20.50 4.13
C ASN A 327 15.18 -19.10 4.78
N GLY A 328 14.99 -19.04 6.12
CA GLY A 328 15.32 -17.87 6.93
C GLY A 328 16.83 -17.84 7.24
N ALA A 329 17.54 -16.79 6.85
CA ALA A 329 19.00 -16.76 6.97
C ALA A 329 19.49 -16.74 8.45
N GLU A 330 18.87 -15.92 9.30
CA GLU A 330 19.13 -15.89 10.74
C GLU A 330 18.12 -16.78 11.47
N SER A 331 16.84 -16.49 11.33
CA SER A 331 15.80 -17.34 11.89
C SER A 331 14.55 -17.45 10.98
N GLY A 332 13.72 -18.47 11.26
CA GLY A 332 12.40 -18.53 10.64
C GLY A 332 11.50 -17.41 11.15
N ILE A 333 11.35 -17.33 12.49
CA ILE A 333 10.59 -16.28 13.17
C ILE A 333 11.44 -15.67 14.28
N PHE A 334 11.58 -14.34 14.27
CA PHE A 334 12.20 -13.55 15.34
C PHE A 334 11.13 -12.87 16.20
N ILE A 335 11.36 -12.82 17.53
CA ILE A 335 10.45 -12.21 18.49
C ILE A 335 11.24 -11.29 19.43
N ASP A 336 10.93 -9.97 19.39
CA ASP A 336 11.41 -8.98 20.34
C ASP A 336 10.23 -8.13 20.83
N GLY A 337 9.67 -8.50 21.97
CA GLY A 337 8.51 -7.86 22.60
C GLY A 337 7.69 -8.88 23.39
N ASP A 338 6.69 -8.38 24.08
CA ASP A 338 5.97 -9.14 25.09
C ASP A 338 4.61 -9.64 24.59
N ASN A 339 4.13 -10.73 25.19
CA ASN A 339 2.78 -11.26 24.98
C ASN A 339 2.43 -11.57 23.52
N ASN A 340 3.43 -11.86 22.68
CA ASN A 340 3.18 -12.31 21.30
C ASN A 340 2.74 -13.78 21.29
N VAL A 341 1.93 -14.15 20.31
CA VAL A 341 1.55 -15.53 20.06
C VAL A 341 2.19 -16.00 18.77
N VAL A 342 2.96 -17.08 18.82
CA VAL A 342 3.60 -17.73 17.65
C VAL A 342 3.17 -19.19 17.62
N GLY A 343 2.20 -19.52 16.78
CA GLY A 343 1.57 -20.83 16.82
C GLY A 343 1.22 -21.42 15.45
N ASN A 344 1.24 -22.75 15.36
CA ASN A 344 0.85 -23.48 14.16
C ASN A 344 1.63 -23.10 12.89
N ASN A 345 2.85 -22.55 13.02
CA ASN A 345 3.68 -22.21 11.87
C ASN A 345 4.50 -23.42 11.42
N THR A 346 4.80 -23.49 10.13
CA THR A 346 5.74 -24.44 9.54
C THR A 346 7.01 -23.72 9.15
N ILE A 347 8.15 -24.11 9.70
CA ILE A 347 9.46 -23.49 9.46
C ILE A 347 10.39 -24.55 8.92
N THR A 348 11.03 -24.28 7.80
CA THR A 348 11.94 -25.23 7.14
C THR A 348 13.21 -24.51 6.70
N ASP A 349 14.37 -25.17 6.88
CA ASP A 349 15.68 -24.71 6.40
C ASP A 349 16.09 -23.31 6.92
N ALA A 350 15.72 -22.94 8.14
CA ALA A 350 16.23 -21.76 8.82
C ALA A 350 17.46 -22.10 9.67
N ALA A 351 18.39 -21.16 9.86
CA ALA A 351 19.51 -21.37 10.78
C ALA A 351 19.02 -21.60 12.22
N ILE A 352 18.04 -20.80 12.64
CA ILE A 352 17.30 -20.98 13.89
C ILE A 352 15.81 -21.04 13.55
N GLY A 353 15.06 -22.01 14.08
CA GLY A 353 13.62 -22.08 13.81
C GLY A 353 12.90 -20.85 14.36
N ILE A 354 12.98 -20.63 15.68
CA ILE A 354 12.40 -19.47 16.36
C ILE A 354 13.46 -18.86 17.27
N LEU A 355 13.67 -17.57 17.11
CA LEU A 355 14.63 -16.78 17.87
C LEU A 355 13.88 -15.76 18.71
N LYS A 356 13.93 -15.87 20.05
CA LYS A 356 13.26 -14.96 20.98
C LYS A 356 14.28 -14.22 21.84
N THR A 357 14.15 -12.92 22.02
CA THR A 357 15.05 -12.17 22.88
C THR A 357 14.86 -12.50 24.36
N THR A 358 15.93 -12.45 25.14
CA THR A 358 15.89 -12.74 26.59
C THR A 358 15.10 -11.72 27.40
N THR A 359 14.91 -10.52 26.85
CA THR A 359 14.14 -9.44 27.47
C THR A 359 12.64 -9.58 27.26
N SER A 360 12.22 -10.42 26.30
CA SER A 360 10.81 -10.62 25.95
C SER A 360 10.12 -11.58 26.91
N SER A 361 8.92 -11.23 27.38
CA SER A 361 8.14 -11.99 28.36
C SER A 361 6.70 -12.27 27.90
N GLY A 362 6.06 -13.24 28.53
CA GLY A 362 4.65 -13.58 28.28
C GLY A 362 4.33 -14.13 26.87
N ASN A 363 5.35 -14.40 26.06
CA ASN A 363 5.15 -14.93 24.71
C ASN A 363 4.69 -16.38 24.73
N VAL A 364 3.70 -16.74 23.92
CA VAL A 364 3.17 -18.08 23.75
C VAL A 364 3.68 -18.67 22.44
N ILE A 365 4.57 -19.65 22.54
CA ILE A 365 5.15 -20.36 21.38
C ILE A 365 4.63 -21.80 21.42
N GLN A 366 3.75 -22.19 20.50
CA GLN A 366 3.09 -23.49 20.54
C GLN A 366 2.77 -24.09 19.19
N ASN A 367 2.78 -25.41 19.10
CA ASN A 367 2.34 -26.18 17.93
C ASN A 367 3.05 -25.82 16.61
N ASN A 368 4.27 -25.30 16.68
CA ASN A 368 5.06 -25.01 15.48
C ASN A 368 5.78 -26.27 15.00
N SER A 369 5.76 -26.50 13.69
CA SER A 369 6.49 -27.58 13.04
C SER A 369 7.79 -27.04 12.46
N ILE A 370 8.94 -27.51 12.97
CA ILE A 370 10.26 -26.99 12.60
C ILE A 370 11.10 -28.14 12.03
N PHE A 371 11.55 -28.00 10.78
CA PHE A 371 12.28 -29.01 10.02
C PHE A 371 13.61 -28.44 9.52
N ASN A 372 14.63 -29.30 9.45
CA ASN A 372 15.97 -28.97 8.94
C ASN A 372 16.60 -27.70 9.56
N SER A 373 16.17 -27.35 10.77
CA SER A 373 16.71 -26.21 11.52
C SER A 373 17.46 -26.75 12.72
N PRO A 374 18.81 -26.61 12.81
CA PRO A 374 19.61 -27.23 13.84
C PRO A 374 19.27 -26.74 15.25
N ILE A 375 18.84 -25.47 15.36
CA ILE A 375 18.38 -24.87 16.61
C ILE A 375 16.90 -24.57 16.45
N ARG A 376 16.04 -25.19 17.25
CA ARG A 376 14.59 -25.02 17.13
C ARG A 376 14.07 -23.77 17.84
N LEU A 377 14.63 -23.47 19.01
CA LEU A 377 14.31 -22.29 19.80
C LEU A 377 15.59 -21.80 20.50
N GLN A 378 15.85 -20.52 20.42
CA GLN A 378 16.97 -19.86 21.07
C GLN A 378 16.56 -18.52 21.68
N ASP A 379 17.16 -18.20 22.84
CA ASP A 379 16.98 -16.93 23.57
C ASP A 379 18.33 -16.19 23.67
N PRO A 380 18.81 -15.49 22.62
CA PRO A 380 20.02 -14.67 22.73
C PRO A 380 19.67 -13.29 23.29
N PRO A 381 20.68 -12.47 23.66
CA PRO A 381 20.47 -11.05 23.88
C PRO A 381 19.84 -10.42 22.63
N GLY A 382 18.79 -9.65 22.83
CA GLY A 382 18.00 -9.08 21.74
C GLY A 382 18.77 -8.06 20.91
N ARG A 383 18.53 -8.07 19.60
CA ARG A 383 18.97 -7.01 18.69
C ARG A 383 17.80 -6.54 17.85
N SER A 384 17.29 -5.34 18.16
CA SER A 384 16.32 -4.67 17.30
C SER A 384 16.99 -4.16 16.02
N ILE A 385 16.34 -4.33 14.90
CA ILE A 385 16.73 -3.73 13.62
C ILE A 385 15.77 -2.65 13.15
N ALA A 386 14.79 -2.27 13.97
CA ALA A 386 13.83 -1.23 13.62
C ALA A 386 14.49 0.07 13.16
N SER A 387 15.64 0.44 13.78
CA SER A 387 16.42 1.60 13.37
C SER A 387 17.14 1.46 12.02
N LEU A 388 17.31 0.23 11.52
CA LEU A 388 17.94 -0.04 10.23
C LEU A 388 16.91 -0.05 9.07
N VAL A 389 15.63 -0.22 9.38
CA VAL A 389 14.57 -0.08 8.40
C VAL A 389 14.33 1.40 8.19
N SER A 390 14.42 1.83 6.94
CA SER A 390 14.16 3.23 6.58
C SER A 390 12.77 3.31 5.96
N PRO A 391 11.72 3.51 6.77
CA PRO A 391 10.39 3.68 6.22
C PRO A 391 10.33 4.99 5.41
N ALA A 392 9.63 5.00 4.28
CA ALA A 392 9.29 6.24 3.59
C ALA A 392 8.19 6.95 4.38
N ARG A 393 8.35 8.20 4.65
CA ARG A 393 7.38 9.00 5.40
C ARG A 393 6.94 10.24 4.64
#